data_067b26be7964d23ada2f42fdefb161e5
#
_entry.id   067b26be7964d23ada2f42fdefb161e5
#
_cell.length_a   1.000
_cell.length_b   1.000
_cell.length_c   1.000
_cell.angle_alpha   90.00
_cell.angle_beta   90.00
_cell.angle_gamma   90.00
#
_symmetry.space_group_name_H-M   'P 1'
#
loop_
_entity.id
_entity.type
_entity.pdbx_description
1 polymer ?
#
loop_
_entity_poly.entity_id
_entity_poly.type
_entity_poly.pdbx_seq_one_letter_code
_entity_poly.pdbx_strand_id
1 'polypeptide(L)'
;MKKTLLTICLMIIAIAAKAQVPNFGTTAGDQKLYGYSAMKYKAKAKTWETYSTLQYGVTDYMNVGADLYYDGSDSYIGYTFRTGKKFSPYFSAGAQFTPSFNLGENHKFAYMTEALYMNGNITRDGRMFWVTNTWLEQANHELSSAKQWTYLGYTCPLGNKGNSITPMAGIIHDWKFESDVDLSFGAYYSHKNINVYAWTNDILTDHPRFVLAVEFKFSNK
;
A
#
# COMPACT_ATOMS: atom_id res chain seq x y z
N MET A 1 -1.42 17.77 -21.54
CA MET A 1 -0.87 17.27 -20.26
C MET A 1 -1.52 15.99 -19.76
N LYS A 2 -2.85 15.82 -19.67
CA LYS A 2 -3.50 14.59 -19.14
C LYS A 2 -3.14 13.29 -19.91
N LYS A 3 -3.01 13.36 -21.24
CA LYS A 3 -2.65 12.18 -22.06
C LYS A 3 -1.19 11.74 -21.90
N THR A 4 -0.28 12.69 -21.71
CA THR A 4 1.15 12.41 -21.53
C THR A 4 1.44 11.73 -20.19
N LEU A 5 0.73 12.14 -19.12
CA LEU A 5 0.88 11.51 -17.79
C LEU A 5 0.39 10.05 -17.81
N LEU A 6 -0.72 9.77 -18.48
CA LEU A 6 -1.25 8.41 -18.63
C LEU A 6 -0.29 7.53 -19.45
N THR A 7 0.35 8.07 -20.49
CA THR A 7 1.33 7.34 -21.32
C THR A 7 2.61 7.05 -20.55
N ILE A 8 3.09 7.97 -19.70
CA ILE A 8 4.25 7.74 -18.82
C ILE A 8 3.94 6.66 -17.78
N CYS A 9 2.77 6.67 -17.16
CA CYS A 9 2.32 5.61 -16.26
C CYS A 9 2.24 4.25 -16.96
N LEU A 10 1.78 4.19 -18.21
CA LEU A 10 1.70 2.96 -18.99
C LEU A 10 3.07 2.45 -19.49
N MET A 11 4.02 3.34 -19.80
CA MET A 11 5.38 2.94 -20.22
C MET A 11 6.20 2.36 -19.07
N ILE A 12 5.98 2.78 -17.82
CA ILE A 12 6.64 2.21 -16.63
C ILE A 12 6.19 0.76 -16.38
N ILE A 13 5.03 0.35 -16.90
CA ILE A 13 4.44 -0.99 -16.73
C ILE A 13 5.13 -2.07 -17.59
N ALA A 14 5.96 -1.72 -18.57
CA ALA A 14 6.41 -2.64 -19.61
C ALA A 14 7.69 -3.46 -19.31
N ILE A 15 8.39 -3.25 -18.19
CA ILE A 15 9.66 -3.93 -17.90
C ILE A 15 9.48 -4.94 -16.75
N ALA A 16 9.54 -6.21 -17.09
CA ALA A 16 9.17 -7.36 -16.28
C ALA A 16 10.25 -7.88 -15.34
N ALA A 17 9.91 -8.29 -14.15
CA ALA A 17 10.61 -9.24 -13.31
C ALA A 17 9.71 -9.85 -12.20
N LYS A 18 10.11 -10.96 -11.59
CA LYS A 18 9.34 -11.99 -10.86
C LYS A 18 8.45 -11.50 -9.69
N ALA A 19 7.19 -11.90 -9.68
CA ALA A 19 6.19 -11.56 -8.65
C ALA A 19 6.57 -12.03 -7.24
N GLN A 20 6.37 -11.17 -6.28
CA GLN A 20 6.41 -11.47 -4.84
C GLN A 20 5.16 -10.91 -4.16
N VAL A 21 4.80 -11.51 -3.01
CA VAL A 21 3.77 -11.01 -2.09
C VAL A 21 3.92 -9.50 -1.87
N PRO A 22 2.81 -8.73 -1.73
CA PRO A 22 2.86 -7.30 -1.41
C PRO A 22 3.93 -6.97 -0.38
N ASN A 23 4.64 -5.87 -0.58
CA ASN A 23 5.82 -5.51 0.23
C ASN A 23 5.42 -4.96 1.62
N PHE A 24 4.46 -5.62 2.26
CA PHE A 24 4.06 -5.35 3.63
C PHE A 24 5.17 -5.81 4.58
N GLY A 25 5.58 -5.00 5.52
CA GLY A 25 6.54 -5.35 6.57
C GLY A 25 8.02 -5.44 6.15
N THR A 26 8.34 -5.28 4.86
CA THR A 26 9.71 -5.29 4.35
C THR A 26 10.02 -4.08 3.49
N THR A 27 11.23 -4.00 2.98
CA THR A 27 11.68 -2.97 2.03
C THR A 27 11.68 -3.52 0.60
N ALA A 28 11.94 -2.64 -0.38
CA ALA A 28 12.17 -3.05 -1.76
C ALA A 28 13.38 -3.99 -1.91
N GLY A 29 14.37 -3.84 -1.03
CA GLY A 29 15.70 -4.46 -1.09
C GLY A 29 16.71 -3.57 -1.80
N ASP A 30 17.98 -3.84 -1.58
CA ASP A 30 19.09 -3.05 -2.10
C ASP A 30 18.98 -2.82 -3.61
N GLN A 31 19.14 -1.56 -4.04
CA GLN A 31 19.10 -1.09 -5.43
C GLN A 31 17.83 -1.50 -6.22
N LYS A 32 16.72 -1.71 -5.54
CA LYS A 32 15.43 -2.06 -6.16
C LYS A 32 14.46 -0.89 -6.08
N LEU A 33 13.66 -0.78 -7.13
CA LEU A 33 12.59 0.21 -7.21
C LEU A 33 11.26 -0.47 -6.87
N TYR A 34 10.50 0.15 -6.01
CA TYR A 34 9.15 -0.23 -5.63
C TYR A 34 8.18 0.90 -5.97
N GLY A 35 7.06 0.56 -6.57
CA GLY A 35 5.99 1.52 -6.81
C GLY A 35 4.63 0.91 -6.53
N TYR A 36 3.74 1.77 -6.09
CA TYR A 36 2.34 1.43 -5.84
C TYR A 36 1.49 2.63 -6.23
N SER A 37 0.37 2.38 -6.88
CA SER A 37 -0.62 3.42 -7.20
C SER A 37 -2.02 2.87 -6.98
N ALA A 38 -2.85 3.64 -6.30
CA ALA A 38 -4.22 3.29 -5.97
C ALA A 38 -5.18 4.41 -6.31
N MET A 39 -6.39 4.03 -6.73
CA MET A 39 -7.56 4.89 -6.81
C MET A 39 -8.60 4.35 -5.84
N LYS A 40 -9.17 5.22 -5.02
CA LYS A 40 -10.21 4.89 -4.06
C LYS A 40 -11.45 5.73 -4.32
N TYR A 41 -12.58 5.07 -4.51
CA TYR A 41 -13.89 5.70 -4.63
C TYR A 41 -14.62 5.64 -3.28
N LYS A 42 -14.99 6.81 -2.75
CA LYS A 42 -15.83 6.96 -1.54
C LYS A 42 -17.29 7.07 -1.98
N ALA A 43 -18.08 6.02 -1.79
CA ALA A 43 -19.43 5.94 -2.35
C ALA A 43 -20.39 7.02 -1.78
N LYS A 44 -20.35 7.30 -0.48
CA LYS A 44 -21.20 8.30 0.18
C LYS A 44 -20.86 9.73 -0.28
N ALA A 45 -19.59 10.07 -0.33
CA ALA A 45 -19.12 11.39 -0.74
C ALA A 45 -19.12 11.59 -2.27
N LYS A 46 -19.22 10.49 -3.04
CA LYS A 46 -19.09 10.47 -4.51
C LYS A 46 -17.77 11.08 -4.99
N THR A 47 -16.71 10.91 -4.23
CA THR A 47 -15.38 11.47 -4.51
C THR A 47 -14.35 10.38 -4.77
N TRP A 48 -13.29 10.76 -5.47
CA TRP A 48 -12.13 9.92 -5.72
C TRP A 48 -10.92 10.41 -4.95
N GLU A 49 -10.21 9.50 -4.33
CA GLU A 49 -8.86 9.73 -3.81
C GLU A 49 -7.86 8.96 -4.66
N THR A 50 -6.66 9.48 -4.79
CA THR A 50 -5.55 8.76 -5.42
C THR A 50 -4.33 8.81 -4.52
N TYR A 51 -3.62 7.70 -4.49
CA TYR A 51 -2.35 7.58 -3.78
C TYR A 51 -1.34 6.90 -4.70
N SER A 52 -0.15 7.45 -4.79
CA SER A 52 0.95 6.83 -5.53
C SER A 52 2.23 7.00 -4.74
N THR A 53 3.02 5.93 -4.65
CA THR A 53 4.36 5.96 -4.04
C THR A 53 5.39 5.40 -4.98
N LEU A 54 6.58 5.97 -4.96
CA LEU A 54 7.77 5.46 -5.62
C LEU A 54 8.90 5.46 -4.61
N GLN A 55 9.46 4.29 -4.34
CA GLN A 55 10.50 4.08 -3.34
C GLN A 55 11.70 3.36 -3.94
N TYR A 56 12.89 3.77 -3.53
CA TYR A 56 14.15 3.16 -3.89
C TYR A 56 14.82 2.51 -2.68
N GLY A 57 15.23 1.26 -2.81
CA GLY A 57 15.98 0.54 -1.79
C GLY A 57 17.41 1.02 -1.72
N VAL A 58 17.75 1.73 -0.66
CA VAL A 58 19.11 2.19 -0.37
C VAL A 58 19.96 1.06 0.19
N THR A 59 19.32 0.18 0.95
CA THR A 59 19.88 -1.07 1.47
C THR A 59 18.79 -2.14 1.47
N ASP A 60 19.13 -3.37 1.87
CA ASP A 60 18.14 -4.43 2.09
C ASP A 60 17.12 -4.10 3.19
N TYR A 61 17.43 -3.11 4.05
CA TYR A 61 16.63 -2.76 5.22
C TYR A 61 16.03 -1.36 5.18
N MET A 62 16.35 -0.56 4.16
CA MET A 62 15.92 0.84 4.10
C MET A 62 15.54 1.27 2.68
N ASN A 63 14.38 1.90 2.57
CA ASN A 63 13.94 2.63 1.38
C ASN A 63 13.82 4.11 1.67
N VAL A 64 14.03 4.90 0.62
CA VAL A 64 13.62 6.30 0.54
C VAL A 64 12.72 6.49 -0.67
N GLY A 65 11.81 7.45 -0.62
CA GLY A 65 10.89 7.65 -1.72
C GLY A 65 10.03 8.89 -1.59
N ALA A 66 9.08 9.00 -2.50
CA ALA A 66 8.08 10.05 -2.50
C ALA A 66 6.69 9.48 -2.72
N ASP A 67 5.72 10.07 -2.06
CA ASP A 67 4.30 9.76 -2.14
C ASP A 67 3.56 10.96 -2.74
N LEU A 68 2.61 10.70 -3.61
CA LEU A 68 1.66 11.69 -4.12
C LEU A 68 0.27 11.26 -3.67
N TYR A 69 -0.44 12.14 -3.02
CA TYR A 69 -1.78 11.89 -2.53
C TYR A 69 -2.73 13.01 -2.96
N TYR A 70 -3.92 12.62 -3.40
CA TYR A 70 -5.05 13.51 -3.67
C TYR A 70 -6.25 13.00 -2.88
N ASP A 71 -6.82 13.82 -2.01
CA ASP A 71 -7.89 13.43 -1.08
C ASP A 71 -9.32 13.68 -1.61
N GLY A 72 -9.45 14.22 -2.84
CA GLY A 72 -10.70 14.63 -3.46
C GLY A 72 -10.82 16.16 -3.56
N SER A 73 -10.02 16.92 -2.81
CA SER A 73 -9.94 18.39 -2.83
C SER A 73 -8.51 18.89 -3.04
N ASP A 74 -7.59 18.40 -2.25
CA ASP A 74 -6.21 18.86 -2.17
C ASP A 74 -5.20 17.80 -2.61
N SER A 75 -4.03 18.25 -3.02
CA SER A 75 -2.92 17.40 -3.43
C SER A 75 -1.72 17.58 -2.51
N TYR A 76 -1.09 16.48 -2.15
CA TYR A 76 0.03 16.44 -1.22
C TYR A 76 1.21 15.67 -1.81
N ILE A 77 2.42 16.09 -1.45
CA ILE A 77 3.64 15.33 -1.65
C ILE A 77 4.21 14.91 -0.29
N GLY A 78 4.49 13.62 -0.12
CA GLY A 78 5.15 13.07 1.05
C GLY A 78 6.56 12.60 0.70
N TYR A 79 7.48 12.68 1.66
CA TYR A 79 8.81 12.10 1.55
C TYR A 79 8.89 10.88 2.46
N THR A 80 9.01 9.71 1.85
CA THR A 80 8.91 8.44 2.56
C THR A 80 10.27 7.92 2.99
N PHE A 81 10.38 7.59 4.27
CA PHE A 81 11.48 6.83 4.86
C PHE A 81 10.92 5.54 5.42
N ARG A 82 11.35 4.40 4.89
CA ARG A 82 10.87 3.09 5.31
C ARG A 82 12.04 2.20 5.71
N THR A 83 11.89 1.52 6.83
CA THR A 83 12.77 0.44 7.26
C THR A 83 11.98 -0.84 7.45
N GLY A 84 12.62 -1.97 7.28
CA GLY A 84 11.97 -3.26 7.50
C GLY A 84 12.90 -4.45 7.32
N LYS A 85 12.55 -5.55 7.96
CA LYS A 85 13.32 -6.78 7.92
C LYS A 85 12.41 -8.01 7.96
N LYS A 86 12.80 -9.02 7.19
CA LYS A 86 12.26 -10.37 7.31
C LYS A 86 13.10 -11.15 8.32
N PHE A 87 12.53 -11.51 9.46
CA PHE A 87 13.20 -12.27 10.53
C PHE A 87 13.10 -13.76 10.31
N SER A 88 11.98 -14.21 9.72
CA SER A 88 11.73 -15.60 9.38
C SER A 88 10.69 -15.69 8.26
N PRO A 89 10.39 -16.86 7.69
CA PRO A 89 9.25 -17.01 6.78
C PRO A 89 7.91 -16.64 7.43
N TYR A 90 7.81 -16.73 8.75
CA TYR A 90 6.58 -16.53 9.51
C TYR A 90 6.44 -15.12 10.09
N PHE A 91 7.50 -14.30 10.02
CA PHE A 91 7.48 -12.96 10.59
C PHE A 91 8.41 -11.99 9.87
N SER A 92 7.84 -10.88 9.44
CA SER A 92 8.53 -9.68 8.95
C SER A 92 7.92 -8.46 9.62
N ALA A 93 8.71 -7.44 9.87
CA ALA A 93 8.25 -6.18 10.40
C ALA A 93 8.97 -5.00 9.76
N GLY A 94 8.33 -3.85 9.75
CA GLY A 94 8.88 -2.60 9.23
C GLY A 94 8.13 -1.40 9.76
N ALA A 95 8.76 -0.24 9.63
CA ALA A 95 8.17 1.04 9.96
C ALA A 95 8.38 2.03 8.80
N GLN A 96 7.47 2.98 8.70
CA GLN A 96 7.54 4.05 7.70
C GLN A 96 7.20 5.38 8.35
N PHE A 97 7.89 6.44 7.89
CA PHE A 97 7.64 7.82 8.26
C PHE A 97 7.49 8.63 6.98
N THR A 98 6.44 9.43 6.90
CA THR A 98 6.12 10.21 5.70
C THR A 98 5.62 11.60 6.09
N PRO A 99 6.54 12.61 6.25
CA PRO A 99 6.12 14.00 6.30
C PRO A 99 5.51 14.42 4.97
N SER A 100 4.33 15.02 5.00
CA SER A 100 3.55 15.40 3.85
C SER A 100 3.32 16.90 3.79
N PHE A 101 3.41 17.48 2.59
CA PHE A 101 3.33 18.90 2.31
C PHE A 101 2.23 19.15 1.26
N ASN A 102 1.43 20.19 1.45
CA ASN A 102 0.42 20.59 0.49
C ASN A 102 1.06 21.16 -0.78
N LEU A 103 0.64 20.69 -1.95
CA LEU A 103 1.17 21.14 -3.25
C LEU A 103 0.57 22.48 -3.69
N GLY A 104 -0.61 22.86 -3.21
CA GLY A 104 -1.32 24.09 -3.58
C GLY A 104 -0.98 25.31 -2.72
N GLU A 105 -0.53 25.13 -1.49
CA GLU A 105 -0.31 26.20 -0.51
C GLU A 105 1.18 26.40 -0.17
N ASN A 106 1.99 26.82 -1.12
CA ASN A 106 3.39 27.14 -0.91
C ASN A 106 4.20 26.02 -0.22
N HIS A 107 3.86 24.76 -0.46
CA HIS A 107 4.51 23.58 0.13
C HIS A 107 4.55 23.59 1.67
N LYS A 108 3.51 24.11 2.32
CA LYS A 108 3.41 24.05 3.77
C LYS A 108 3.28 22.61 4.25
N PHE A 109 3.91 22.31 5.38
CA PHE A 109 3.72 21.05 6.08
C PHE A 109 2.23 20.86 6.39
N ALA A 110 1.69 19.70 6.03
CA ALA A 110 0.29 19.35 6.22
C ALA A 110 0.11 18.37 7.36
N TYR A 111 0.77 17.22 7.28
CA TYR A 111 0.68 16.16 8.28
C TYR A 111 1.88 15.21 8.21
N MET A 112 2.06 14.43 9.28
CA MET A 112 3.00 13.31 9.36
C MET A 112 2.21 12.00 9.37
N THR A 113 2.61 11.05 8.54
CA THR A 113 2.13 9.68 8.63
C THR A 113 3.22 8.78 9.16
N GLU A 114 2.89 7.98 10.17
CA GLU A 114 3.72 6.92 10.71
C GLU A 114 3.02 5.59 10.48
N ALA A 115 3.75 4.58 10.05
CA ALA A 115 3.15 3.26 9.83
C ALA A 115 4.04 2.16 10.38
N LEU A 116 3.40 1.16 10.98
CA LEU A 116 3.99 -0.12 11.35
C LEU A 116 3.40 -1.20 10.45
N TYR A 117 4.27 -2.01 9.88
CA TYR A 117 3.91 -3.12 9.00
C TYR A 117 4.41 -4.43 9.59
N MET A 118 3.54 -5.40 9.67
CA MET A 118 3.92 -6.76 10.04
C MET A 118 3.22 -7.76 9.14
N ASN A 119 3.92 -8.82 8.76
CA ASN A 119 3.34 -9.92 8.01
C ASN A 119 4.12 -11.23 8.22
N GLY A 120 3.52 -12.31 7.80
CA GLY A 120 4.18 -13.61 7.81
C GLY A 120 3.30 -14.71 7.23
N ASN A 121 3.94 -15.84 6.90
CA ASN A 121 3.23 -17.01 6.46
C ASN A 121 2.54 -17.69 7.64
N ILE A 122 1.37 -18.29 7.40
CA ILE A 122 0.69 -19.19 8.33
C ILE A 122 1.04 -20.62 7.98
N THR A 123 1.09 -20.94 6.68
CA THR A 123 1.43 -22.28 6.19
C THR A 123 2.89 -22.36 5.74
N ARG A 124 3.46 -23.57 5.78
CA ARG A 124 4.87 -23.81 5.38
C ARG A 124 5.12 -23.54 3.89
N ASP A 125 4.12 -23.78 3.05
CA ASP A 125 4.18 -23.50 1.60
C ASP A 125 4.03 -22.02 1.26
N GLY A 126 3.76 -21.16 2.27
CA GLY A 126 3.60 -19.73 2.13
C GLY A 126 2.32 -19.29 1.42
N ARG A 127 1.38 -20.20 1.15
CA ARG A 127 0.14 -19.86 0.47
C ARG A 127 -0.81 -19.08 1.36
N MET A 128 -0.94 -19.48 2.62
CA MET A 128 -1.74 -18.75 3.59
C MET A 128 -0.83 -17.82 4.40
N PHE A 129 -1.20 -16.56 4.48
CA PHE A 129 -0.43 -15.54 5.18
C PHE A 129 -1.34 -14.56 5.91
N TRP A 130 -0.75 -13.85 6.85
CA TRP A 130 -1.36 -12.74 7.55
C TRP A 130 -0.58 -11.46 7.29
N VAL A 131 -1.26 -10.32 7.33
CA VAL A 131 -0.66 -9.00 7.28
C VAL A 131 -1.43 -8.06 8.19
N THR A 132 -0.70 -7.22 8.93
CA THR A 132 -1.29 -6.12 9.69
C THR A 132 -0.48 -4.84 9.48
N ASN A 133 -1.20 -3.74 9.33
CA ASN A 133 -0.63 -2.41 9.16
C ASN A 133 -1.32 -1.48 10.13
N THR A 134 -0.54 -0.74 10.90
CA THR A 134 -1.04 0.34 11.77
C THR A 134 -0.57 1.66 11.20
N TRP A 135 -1.49 2.57 10.95
CA TRP A 135 -1.24 3.90 10.42
C TRP A 135 -1.67 4.95 11.43
N LEU A 136 -0.72 5.78 11.81
CA LEU A 136 -0.95 6.96 12.63
C LEU A 136 -0.79 8.19 11.74
N GLU A 137 -1.72 9.11 11.82
CA GLU A 137 -1.62 10.40 11.15
C GLU A 137 -1.67 11.51 12.18
N GLN A 138 -0.72 12.42 12.11
CA GLN A 138 -0.60 13.55 13.00
C GLN A 138 -0.66 14.85 12.19
N ALA A 139 -1.60 15.71 12.54
CA ALA A 139 -1.74 17.04 11.97
C ALA A 139 -1.86 18.06 13.11
N ASN A 140 -1.24 19.24 12.95
CA ASN A 140 -1.26 20.32 13.94
C ASN A 140 -0.84 19.87 15.38
N HIS A 141 0.14 18.97 15.46
CA HIS A 141 0.63 18.34 16.71
C HIS A 141 -0.39 17.45 17.43
N GLU A 142 -1.47 17.08 16.76
CA GLU A 142 -2.48 16.17 17.29
C GLU A 142 -2.58 14.92 16.43
N LEU A 143 -2.88 13.78 17.08
CA LEU A 143 -3.19 12.55 16.37
C LEU A 143 -4.54 12.72 15.67
N SER A 144 -4.55 12.74 14.33
CA SER A 144 -5.76 12.90 13.52
C SER A 144 -6.42 11.56 13.17
N SER A 145 -5.64 10.48 13.04
CA SER A 145 -6.13 9.13 12.75
C SER A 145 -5.21 8.06 13.33
N ALA A 146 -5.78 6.92 13.72
CA ALA A 146 -5.05 5.75 14.22
C ALA A 146 -5.69 4.47 13.69
N LYS A 147 -5.43 4.14 12.40
CA LYS A 147 -6.08 3.00 11.71
C LYS A 147 -5.21 1.77 11.71
N GLN A 148 -5.83 0.64 12.01
CA GLN A 148 -5.22 -0.67 11.86
C GLN A 148 -5.99 -1.52 10.86
N TRP A 149 -5.27 -2.12 9.93
CA TRP A 149 -5.79 -3.09 8.98
C TRP A 149 -5.13 -4.43 9.22
N THR A 150 -5.94 -5.47 9.37
CA THR A 150 -5.44 -6.84 9.54
C THR A 150 -6.15 -7.76 8.57
N TYR A 151 -5.39 -8.47 7.74
CA TYR A 151 -5.89 -9.33 6.68
C TYR A 151 -5.31 -10.73 6.78
N LEU A 152 -6.10 -11.70 6.34
CA LEU A 152 -5.66 -13.03 5.95
C LEU A 152 -5.78 -13.16 4.43
N GLY A 153 -4.78 -13.78 3.81
CA GLY A 153 -4.76 -14.03 2.38
C GLY A 153 -4.39 -15.46 2.07
N TYR A 154 -4.90 -15.96 0.94
CA TYR A 154 -4.56 -17.28 0.42
C TYR A 154 -4.19 -17.20 -1.05
N THR A 155 -2.96 -17.56 -1.39
CA THR A 155 -2.45 -17.51 -2.76
C THR A 155 -2.81 -18.79 -3.52
N CYS A 156 -3.61 -18.65 -4.58
CA CYS A 156 -4.00 -19.68 -5.51
C CYS A 156 -3.15 -19.56 -6.79
N PRO A 157 -2.18 -20.45 -7.05
CA PRO A 157 -1.42 -20.44 -8.30
C PRO A 157 -2.34 -20.72 -9.50
N LEU A 158 -2.12 -20.01 -10.61
CA LEU A 158 -2.85 -20.15 -11.87
C LEU A 158 -1.91 -20.73 -12.94
N GLY A 159 -1.98 -22.04 -13.14
CA GLY A 159 -1.13 -22.75 -14.10
C GLY A 159 0.38 -22.68 -13.75
N ASN A 160 1.21 -22.93 -14.75
CA ASN A 160 2.67 -23.08 -14.55
C ASN A 160 3.50 -21.80 -14.85
N LYS A 161 2.86 -20.66 -15.09
CA LYS A 161 3.55 -19.43 -15.58
C LYS A 161 3.85 -18.39 -14.47
N GLY A 162 3.78 -18.78 -13.20
CA GLY A 162 4.02 -17.84 -12.08
C GLY A 162 2.92 -16.81 -11.88
N ASN A 163 1.72 -17.08 -12.40
CA ASN A 163 0.54 -16.28 -12.15
C ASN A 163 -0.17 -16.78 -10.90
N SER A 164 -0.80 -15.89 -10.17
CA SER A 164 -1.66 -16.26 -9.04
C SER A 164 -2.78 -15.26 -8.84
N ILE A 165 -3.85 -15.72 -8.20
CA ILE A 165 -4.87 -14.87 -7.60
C ILE A 165 -4.83 -15.09 -6.09
N THR A 166 -4.93 -14.01 -5.33
CA THR A 166 -4.88 -14.04 -3.87
C THR A 166 -6.09 -13.33 -3.30
N PRO A 167 -7.17 -14.05 -2.98
CA PRO A 167 -8.23 -13.49 -2.18
C PRO A 167 -7.73 -13.13 -0.79
N MET A 168 -8.25 -12.02 -0.25
CA MET A 168 -7.94 -11.51 1.07
C MET A 168 -9.23 -11.06 1.76
N ALA A 169 -9.33 -11.34 3.05
CA ALA A 169 -10.38 -10.80 3.91
C ALA A 169 -9.76 -10.31 5.21
N GLY A 170 -10.33 -9.29 5.79
CA GLY A 170 -9.78 -8.70 6.99
C GLY A 170 -10.71 -7.70 7.66
N ILE A 171 -10.15 -7.07 8.66
CA ILE A 171 -10.80 -6.08 9.49
C ILE A 171 -10.03 -4.78 9.46
N ILE A 172 -10.76 -3.68 9.58
CA ILE A 172 -10.25 -2.33 9.76
C ILE A 172 -10.78 -1.81 11.08
N HIS A 173 -9.92 -1.19 11.87
CA HIS A 173 -10.29 -0.53 13.12
C HIS A 173 -9.61 0.83 13.20
N ASP A 174 -10.37 1.86 13.58
CA ASP A 174 -9.83 3.19 13.91
C ASP A 174 -9.83 3.35 15.43
N TRP A 175 -8.65 3.24 16.03
CA TRP A 175 -8.47 3.30 17.49
C TRP A 175 -8.83 4.65 18.11
N LYS A 176 -8.94 5.71 17.30
CA LYS A 176 -9.22 7.05 17.80
C LYS A 176 -10.71 7.40 17.74
N PHE A 177 -11.38 7.03 16.65
CA PHE A 177 -12.70 7.57 16.34
C PHE A 177 -13.83 6.55 16.35
N GLU A 178 -13.54 5.28 16.25
CA GLU A 178 -14.54 4.23 16.07
C GLU A 178 -14.34 3.13 17.11
N SER A 179 -15.43 2.77 17.78
CA SER A 179 -15.46 1.59 18.64
C SER A 179 -15.67 0.30 17.84
N ASP A 180 -16.16 0.43 16.61
CA ASP A 180 -16.58 -0.71 15.79
C ASP A 180 -15.47 -1.15 14.83
N VAL A 181 -15.52 -2.43 14.51
CA VAL A 181 -14.60 -3.06 13.57
C VAL A 181 -15.31 -3.24 12.24
N ASP A 182 -14.74 -2.68 11.19
CA ASP A 182 -15.25 -2.83 9.84
C ASP A 182 -14.65 -4.01 9.10
N LEU A 183 -15.38 -4.55 8.15
CA LEU A 183 -14.92 -5.60 7.25
C LEU A 183 -14.33 -5.01 5.96
N SER A 184 -13.28 -5.67 5.51
CA SER A 184 -12.63 -5.41 4.23
C SER A 184 -12.31 -6.72 3.54
N PHE A 185 -12.57 -6.81 2.24
CA PHE A 185 -12.19 -7.96 1.44
C PHE A 185 -11.89 -7.56 0.00
N GLY A 186 -11.18 -8.42 -0.68
CA GLY A 186 -10.83 -8.25 -2.08
C GLY A 186 -9.89 -9.33 -2.56
N ALA A 187 -9.22 -9.07 -3.65
CA ALA A 187 -8.22 -9.95 -4.20
C ALA A 187 -7.16 -9.16 -4.95
N TYR A 188 -5.98 -9.76 -5.13
CA TYR A 188 -5.02 -9.30 -6.11
C TYR A 188 -4.60 -10.42 -7.06
N TYR A 189 -4.37 -10.02 -8.30
CA TYR A 189 -3.76 -10.84 -9.33
C TYR A 189 -2.28 -10.51 -9.42
N SER A 190 -1.43 -11.54 -9.40
CA SER A 190 0.01 -11.40 -9.55
C SER A 190 0.48 -11.98 -10.88
N HIS A 191 1.27 -11.20 -11.60
CA HIS A 191 2.00 -11.64 -12.78
C HIS A 191 3.41 -11.05 -12.75
N LYS A 192 4.42 -11.92 -12.67
CA LYS A 192 5.83 -11.48 -12.54
C LYS A 192 5.98 -10.50 -11.37
N ASN A 193 6.35 -9.24 -11.66
CA ASN A 193 6.60 -8.18 -10.68
C ASN A 193 5.43 -7.23 -10.48
N ILE A 194 4.28 -7.52 -11.08
CA ILE A 194 3.12 -6.66 -11.04
C ILE A 194 2.02 -7.37 -10.26
N ASN A 195 1.43 -6.64 -9.32
CA ASN A 195 0.20 -7.03 -8.66
C ASN A 195 -0.89 -6.02 -9.01
N VAL A 196 -2.07 -6.50 -9.34
CA VAL A 196 -3.26 -5.69 -9.57
C VAL A 196 -4.28 -6.03 -8.50
N TYR A 197 -4.73 -5.03 -7.77
CA TYR A 197 -5.62 -5.16 -6.61
C TYR A 197 -6.99 -4.63 -6.91
N ALA A 198 -8.01 -5.32 -6.39
CA ALA A 198 -9.38 -4.83 -6.28
C ALA A 198 -9.93 -5.23 -4.93
N TRP A 199 -10.32 -4.28 -4.09
CA TRP A 199 -10.93 -4.56 -2.80
C TRP A 199 -11.91 -3.49 -2.33
N THR A 200 -12.63 -3.84 -1.27
CA THR A 200 -13.57 -2.96 -0.59
C THR A 200 -13.15 -2.76 0.86
N ASN A 201 -13.36 -1.57 1.36
CA ASN A 201 -13.22 -1.22 2.77
C ASN A 201 -14.55 -0.72 3.30
N ASP A 202 -14.72 -0.80 4.61
CA ASP A 202 -15.86 -0.23 5.35
C ASP A 202 -17.22 -0.72 4.82
N ILE A 203 -17.29 -2.00 4.46
CA ILE A 203 -18.46 -2.54 3.74
C ILE A 203 -19.72 -2.66 4.61
N LEU A 204 -19.55 -2.72 5.93
CA LEU A 204 -20.66 -2.77 6.88
C LEU A 204 -21.18 -1.38 7.27
N THR A 205 -20.52 -0.32 6.81
CA THR A 205 -20.91 1.06 7.10
C THR A 205 -21.80 1.64 5.99
N ASP A 206 -22.33 2.83 6.22
CA ASP A 206 -23.08 3.60 5.23
C ASP A 206 -22.15 4.32 4.21
N HIS A 207 -20.83 4.15 4.31
CA HIS A 207 -19.82 4.81 3.48
C HIS A 207 -18.74 3.85 2.93
N PRO A 208 -19.14 2.78 2.24
CA PRO A 208 -18.18 1.83 1.68
C PRO A 208 -17.21 2.50 0.69
N ARG A 209 -16.00 1.98 0.67
CA ARG A 209 -14.93 2.45 -0.22
C ARG A 209 -14.48 1.31 -1.14
N PHE A 210 -14.30 1.64 -2.42
CA PHE A 210 -13.83 0.70 -3.44
C PHE A 210 -12.43 1.13 -3.88
N VAL A 211 -11.50 0.19 -3.91
CA VAL A 211 -10.09 0.45 -4.20
C VAL A 211 -9.63 -0.40 -5.38
N LEU A 212 -9.02 0.26 -6.36
CA LEU A 212 -8.25 -0.37 -7.42
C LEU A 212 -6.81 0.09 -7.29
N ALA A 213 -5.86 -0.85 -7.35
CA ALA A 213 -4.45 -0.50 -7.23
C ALA A 213 -3.55 -1.38 -8.09
N VAL A 214 -2.38 -0.84 -8.39
CA VAL A 214 -1.28 -1.55 -9.07
C VAL A 214 -0.03 -1.38 -8.23
N GLU A 215 0.69 -2.46 -8.05
CA GLU A 215 1.99 -2.51 -7.39
C GLU A 215 3.02 -3.10 -8.34
N PHE A 216 4.22 -2.57 -8.31
CA PHE A 216 5.33 -3.11 -9.08
C PHE A 216 6.65 -3.05 -8.30
N LYS A 217 7.54 -3.99 -8.61
CA LYS A 217 8.89 -4.05 -8.05
C LYS A 217 9.90 -4.37 -9.15
N PHE A 218 10.87 -3.49 -9.34
CA PHE A 218 11.92 -3.66 -10.33
C PHE A 218 13.26 -3.96 -9.66
N SER A 219 14.03 -4.87 -10.26
CA SER A 219 15.41 -5.13 -9.91
C SER A 219 16.29 -4.63 -11.05
N ASN A 220 17.27 -3.79 -10.73
CA ASN A 220 18.34 -3.50 -11.67
C ASN A 220 19.22 -4.74 -11.77
N LYS A 221 18.94 -5.60 -12.75
CA LYS A 221 19.86 -6.61 -13.30
C LYS A 221 19.70 -6.65 -14.79
#